data_4b5dd30091e960e211046b02b525c247
#
_entry.id   4b5dd30091e960e211046b02b525c247
#
_cell.length_a   1.000
_cell.length_b   1.000
_cell.length_c   1.000
_cell.angle_alpha   90.00
_cell.angle_beta   90.00
_cell.angle_gamma   90.00
#
_symmetry.space_group_name_H-M   'P 1'
#
loop_
_entity.id
_entity.type
_entity.pdbx_description
1 polymer ?
#
loop_
_entity_poly.entity_id
_entity_poly.type
_entity_poly.pdbx_seq_one_letter_code
_entity_poly.pdbx_strand_id
1 'polypeptide(L)'
;ASDFFGKHNIQNCLAAILLTYAAGAPLDVIRQVLKAFKGVEHRLEKVRTIHGVTYYNDSKGTNVDASMKALEAFPQGHLILIAGGYDKKTPLDDFMALAAKRVDTLILIGDAAERFEAAAKKAGIQDIRRTGYSMEGAIMLARKIAKAPQAVLLSPACSSFDMYDNFEQRGRVFKGIVNAI
;
A
#
# COMPACT_ATOMS: atom_id res chain seq x y z
N ALA A 1 15.75 -14.83 -2.09
CA ALA A 1 14.37 -14.72 -2.50
C ALA A 1 14.11 -13.26 -2.82
N SER A 2 13.62 -12.95 -4.02
CA SER A 2 13.29 -11.57 -4.40
C SER A 2 12.12 -11.11 -3.55
N ASP A 3 12.22 -9.93 -2.93
CA ASP A 3 11.17 -9.29 -2.13
C ASP A 3 9.98 -8.78 -3.00
N PHE A 4 9.68 -9.50 -4.10
CA PHE A 4 8.59 -9.17 -5.00
C PHE A 4 7.28 -9.71 -4.43
N PHE A 5 6.54 -8.84 -3.75
CA PHE A 5 5.19 -9.12 -3.29
C PHE A 5 4.19 -9.11 -4.45
N GLY A 6 3.35 -10.15 -4.54
CA GLY A 6 2.18 -10.23 -5.41
C GLY A 6 2.43 -10.84 -6.80
N LYS A 7 1.42 -11.58 -7.29
CA LYS A 7 1.45 -12.23 -8.63
C LYS A 7 1.67 -11.24 -9.78
N HIS A 8 1.13 -10.03 -9.68
CA HIS A 8 1.28 -9.00 -10.70
C HIS A 8 2.73 -8.53 -10.88
N ASN A 9 3.54 -8.52 -9.81
CA ASN A 9 4.95 -8.17 -9.91
C ASN A 9 5.76 -9.28 -10.61
N ILE A 10 5.38 -10.55 -10.41
CA ILE A 10 5.96 -11.67 -11.17
C ILE A 10 5.65 -11.53 -12.65
N GLN A 11 4.42 -11.19 -13.01
CA GLN A 11 4.01 -10.95 -14.41
C GLN A 11 4.80 -9.78 -15.03
N ASN A 12 4.97 -8.67 -14.30
CA ASN A 12 5.79 -7.55 -14.75
C ASN A 12 7.26 -7.94 -14.97
N CYS A 13 7.83 -8.75 -14.07
CA CYS A 13 9.19 -9.27 -14.24
C CYS A 13 9.30 -10.18 -15.47
N LEU A 14 8.34 -11.09 -15.68
CA LEU A 14 8.33 -11.96 -16.85
C LEU A 14 8.24 -11.15 -18.15
N ALA A 15 7.38 -10.14 -18.20
CA ALA A 15 7.27 -9.24 -19.35
C ALA A 15 8.59 -8.48 -19.59
N ALA A 16 9.22 -7.96 -18.53
CA ALA A 16 10.51 -7.28 -18.64
C ALA A 16 11.63 -8.22 -19.14
N ILE A 17 11.67 -9.46 -18.65
CA ILE A 17 12.62 -10.49 -19.11
C ILE A 17 12.43 -10.75 -20.61
N LEU A 18 11.19 -11.00 -21.03
CA LEU A 18 10.89 -11.31 -22.43
C LEU A 18 11.26 -10.14 -23.36
N LEU A 19 10.89 -8.91 -22.98
CA LEU A 19 11.20 -7.72 -23.78
C LEU A 19 12.71 -7.47 -23.87
N THR A 20 13.44 -7.56 -22.76
CA THR A 20 14.90 -7.32 -22.76
C THR A 20 15.65 -8.43 -23.48
N TYR A 21 15.21 -9.69 -23.34
CA TYR A 21 15.77 -10.81 -24.09
C TYR A 21 15.54 -10.67 -25.60
N ALA A 22 14.32 -10.32 -26.01
CA ALA A 22 13.99 -10.05 -27.42
C ALA A 22 14.77 -8.86 -27.99
N ALA A 23 15.12 -7.88 -27.15
CA ALA A 23 16.00 -6.76 -27.50
C ALA A 23 17.50 -7.13 -27.56
N GLY A 24 17.87 -8.39 -27.31
CA GLY A 24 19.24 -8.90 -27.43
C GLY A 24 20.08 -8.82 -26.14
N ALA A 25 19.46 -8.52 -24.98
CA ALA A 25 20.21 -8.52 -23.72
C ALA A 25 20.61 -9.95 -23.31
N PRO A 26 21.87 -10.18 -22.88
CA PRO A 26 22.32 -11.49 -22.41
C PRO A 26 21.56 -11.95 -21.16
N LEU A 27 21.22 -13.24 -21.07
CA LEU A 27 20.45 -13.81 -19.96
C LEU A 27 21.13 -13.68 -18.59
N ASP A 28 22.45 -13.73 -18.55
CA ASP A 28 23.25 -13.53 -17.33
C ASP A 28 23.13 -12.10 -16.80
N VAL A 29 23.14 -11.11 -17.68
CA VAL A 29 22.91 -9.70 -17.33
C VAL A 29 21.48 -9.50 -16.81
N ILE A 30 20.47 -10.04 -17.50
CA ILE A 30 19.08 -10.00 -17.05
C ILE A 30 18.96 -10.62 -15.64
N ARG A 31 19.60 -11.77 -15.41
CA ARG A 31 19.60 -12.44 -14.10
C ARG A 31 20.27 -11.60 -13.01
N GLN A 32 21.40 -10.96 -13.33
CA GLN A 32 22.10 -10.08 -12.38
C GLN A 32 21.22 -8.88 -11.99
N VAL A 33 20.61 -8.20 -12.97
CA VAL A 33 19.72 -7.06 -12.72
C VAL A 33 18.53 -7.46 -11.86
N LEU A 34 17.87 -8.60 -12.18
CA LEU A 34 16.74 -9.08 -11.39
C LEU A 34 17.10 -9.43 -9.94
N LYS A 35 18.31 -9.96 -9.70
CA LYS A 35 18.79 -10.24 -8.34
C LYS A 35 19.08 -8.95 -7.54
N ALA A 36 19.56 -7.91 -8.23
CA ALA A 36 19.89 -6.62 -7.63
C ALA A 36 18.67 -5.70 -7.48
N PHE A 37 17.58 -5.96 -8.21
CA PHE A 37 16.41 -5.10 -8.23
C PHE A 37 15.63 -5.18 -6.93
N LYS A 38 15.51 -4.06 -6.23
CA LYS A 38 14.84 -3.95 -4.93
C LYS A 38 13.36 -3.55 -5.00
N GLY A 39 12.78 -3.51 -6.20
CA GLY A 39 11.42 -3.03 -6.43
C GLY A 39 11.37 -1.58 -6.89
N VAL A 40 10.15 -1.08 -7.11
CA VAL A 40 9.89 0.32 -7.49
C VAL A 40 9.49 1.09 -6.24
N GLU A 41 10.13 2.24 -6.02
CA GLU A 41 9.79 3.13 -4.91
C GLU A 41 8.27 3.44 -4.90
N HIS A 42 7.69 3.50 -3.73
CA HIS A 42 6.26 3.73 -3.49
C HIS A 42 5.29 2.65 -4.02
N ARG A 43 5.79 1.48 -4.43
CA ARG A 43 4.96 0.34 -4.87
C ARG A 43 5.23 -0.89 -4.00
N LEU A 44 4.36 -1.15 -3.02
CA LEU A 44 4.50 -2.21 -2.01
C LEU A 44 5.92 -2.27 -1.43
N GLU A 45 6.53 -1.11 -1.30
CA GLU A 45 7.89 -0.93 -0.80
C GLU A 45 7.95 -1.24 0.68
N LYS A 46 8.72 -2.26 1.08
CA LYS A 46 9.00 -2.53 2.49
C LYS A 46 9.90 -1.42 3.04
N VAL A 47 9.38 -0.66 4.01
CA VAL A 47 10.11 0.45 4.61
C VAL A 47 10.94 -0.04 5.80
N ARG A 48 10.29 -0.62 6.80
CA ARG A 48 10.94 -1.04 8.04
C ARG A 48 10.08 -2.06 8.79
N THR A 49 10.74 -2.90 9.59
CA THR A 49 10.07 -3.75 10.59
C THR A 49 10.41 -3.25 11.98
N ILE A 50 9.39 -2.97 12.80
CA ILE A 50 9.51 -2.42 14.16
C ILE A 50 8.75 -3.37 15.10
N HIS A 51 9.44 -3.97 16.07
CA HIS A 51 8.85 -4.93 17.02
C HIS A 51 8.02 -6.02 16.37
N GLY A 52 8.46 -6.53 15.20
CA GLY A 52 7.77 -7.59 14.46
C GLY A 52 6.60 -7.12 13.59
N VAL A 53 6.27 -5.83 13.58
CA VAL A 53 5.31 -5.20 12.68
C VAL A 53 6.03 -4.61 11.48
N THR A 54 5.62 -4.98 10.26
CA THR A 54 6.28 -4.49 9.03
C THR A 54 5.45 -3.40 8.36
N TYR A 55 6.10 -2.28 8.02
CA TYR A 55 5.50 -1.13 7.36
C TYR A 55 5.79 -1.16 5.88
N TYR A 56 4.73 -1.00 5.06
CA TYR A 56 4.81 -0.99 3.60
C TYR A 56 4.26 0.31 3.02
N ASN A 57 5.00 0.87 2.07
CA ASN A 57 4.63 2.06 1.32
C ASN A 57 4.16 1.69 -0.08
N ASP A 58 2.85 1.85 -0.31
CA ASP A 58 2.21 1.73 -1.62
C ASP A 58 1.52 3.06 -1.99
N SER A 59 2.20 4.18 -1.75
CA SER A 59 1.66 5.51 -2.07
C SER A 59 1.30 5.68 -3.55
N LYS A 60 1.89 4.87 -4.45
CA LYS A 60 1.54 4.79 -5.88
C LYS A 60 0.15 4.17 -6.12
N GLY A 61 -0.48 3.57 -5.13
CA GLY A 61 -1.88 3.11 -5.15
C GLY A 61 -2.87 4.28 -5.16
N THR A 62 -2.87 5.08 -6.24
CA THR A 62 -3.67 6.30 -6.39
C THR A 62 -5.09 6.06 -6.89
N ASN A 63 -5.48 4.82 -7.07
CA ASN A 63 -6.82 4.40 -7.48
C ASN A 63 -7.19 3.06 -6.83
N VAL A 64 -8.47 2.74 -6.90
CA VAL A 64 -9.07 1.54 -6.30
C VAL A 64 -8.42 0.26 -6.80
N ASP A 65 -8.24 0.10 -8.12
CA ASP A 65 -7.70 -1.12 -8.71
C ASP A 65 -6.27 -1.41 -8.25
N ALA A 66 -5.42 -0.36 -8.19
CA ALA A 66 -4.06 -0.49 -7.71
C ALA A 66 -4.01 -0.94 -6.24
N SER A 67 -4.85 -0.34 -5.39
CA SER A 67 -4.91 -0.70 -3.97
C SER A 67 -5.54 -2.09 -3.74
N MET A 68 -6.48 -2.53 -4.58
CA MET A 68 -6.96 -3.91 -4.56
C MET A 68 -5.83 -4.90 -4.85
N LYS A 69 -4.98 -4.63 -5.85
CA LYS A 69 -3.80 -5.45 -6.14
C LYS A 69 -2.79 -5.46 -5.00
N ALA A 70 -2.63 -4.33 -4.31
CA ALA A 70 -1.80 -4.27 -3.12
C ALA A 70 -2.37 -5.14 -1.99
N LEU A 71 -3.69 -5.08 -1.72
CA LEU A 71 -4.34 -5.91 -0.72
C LEU A 71 -4.23 -7.42 -1.04
N GLU A 72 -4.34 -7.82 -2.32
CA GLU A 72 -4.21 -9.20 -2.76
C GLU A 72 -2.82 -9.81 -2.45
N ALA A 73 -1.79 -8.97 -2.30
CA ALA A 73 -0.44 -9.41 -1.98
C ALA A 73 -0.27 -9.85 -0.52
N PHE A 74 -1.19 -9.47 0.37
CA PHE A 74 -1.17 -9.84 1.79
C PHE A 74 -2.10 -11.02 2.07
N PRO A 75 -1.75 -11.90 3.03
CA PRO A 75 -2.67 -12.94 3.49
C PRO A 75 -3.91 -12.33 4.14
N GLN A 76 -4.96 -13.13 4.31
CA GLN A 76 -6.17 -12.69 5.00
C GLN A 76 -5.88 -12.41 6.48
N GLY A 77 -6.37 -11.29 6.97
CA GLY A 77 -6.12 -10.80 8.32
C GLY A 77 -4.69 -10.27 8.51
N HIS A 78 -4.40 -9.76 9.70
CA HIS A 78 -3.10 -9.21 10.10
C HIS A 78 -2.65 -7.98 9.32
N LEU A 79 -3.59 -7.16 8.82
CA LEU A 79 -3.31 -5.95 8.06
C LEU A 79 -3.99 -4.73 8.66
N ILE A 80 -3.23 -3.68 8.92
CA ILE A 80 -3.72 -2.34 9.21
C ILE A 80 -3.53 -1.53 7.91
N LEU A 81 -4.65 -1.07 7.33
CA LEU A 81 -4.65 -0.31 6.09
C LEU A 81 -4.80 1.18 6.38
N ILE A 82 -3.89 2.01 5.87
CA ILE A 82 -4.05 3.47 5.80
C ILE A 82 -4.51 3.81 4.39
N ALA A 83 -5.74 4.34 4.28
CA ALA A 83 -6.38 4.68 3.01
C ALA A 83 -7.05 6.06 3.04
N GLY A 84 -7.39 6.57 1.85
CA GLY A 84 -7.99 7.90 1.69
C GLY A 84 -7.04 8.90 1.03
N GLY A 85 -7.48 10.14 0.95
CA GLY A 85 -6.84 11.21 0.20
C GLY A 85 -7.86 11.96 -0.64
N TYR A 86 -7.46 12.57 -1.75
CA TYR A 86 -8.33 13.30 -2.68
C TYR A 86 -9.39 12.38 -3.30
N ASP A 87 -10.66 12.71 -3.08
CA ASP A 87 -11.80 11.86 -3.46
C ASP A 87 -12.21 12.04 -4.93
N LYS A 88 -11.83 11.07 -5.77
CA LYS A 88 -12.22 11.01 -7.19
C LYS A 88 -13.63 10.48 -7.43
N LYS A 89 -14.41 10.19 -6.39
CA LYS A 89 -15.77 9.63 -6.46
C LYS A 89 -15.88 8.28 -7.18
N THR A 90 -14.79 7.52 -7.27
CA THR A 90 -14.80 6.16 -7.85
C THR A 90 -15.64 5.21 -6.99
N PRO A 91 -16.27 4.16 -7.58
CA PRO A 91 -16.96 3.12 -6.84
C PRO A 91 -16.05 2.44 -5.81
N LEU A 92 -16.58 2.11 -4.64
CA LEU A 92 -15.81 1.52 -3.52
C LEU A 92 -16.27 0.12 -3.13
N ASP A 93 -17.39 -0.38 -3.69
CA ASP A 93 -18.01 -1.61 -3.19
C ASP A 93 -17.05 -2.81 -3.27
N ASP A 94 -16.41 -3.05 -4.40
CA ASP A 94 -15.47 -4.16 -4.58
C ASP A 94 -14.20 -4.01 -3.72
N PHE A 95 -13.68 -2.78 -3.63
CA PHE A 95 -12.51 -2.48 -2.79
C PHE A 95 -12.81 -2.75 -1.31
N MET A 96 -13.93 -2.27 -0.81
CA MET A 96 -14.31 -2.45 0.60
C MET A 96 -14.70 -3.90 0.90
N ALA A 97 -15.33 -4.61 -0.06
CA ALA A 97 -15.60 -6.04 0.07
C ALA A 97 -14.30 -6.87 0.17
N LEU A 98 -13.25 -6.49 -0.59
CA LEU A 98 -11.93 -7.12 -0.48
C LEU A 98 -11.24 -6.73 0.83
N ALA A 99 -11.29 -5.45 1.20
CA ALA A 99 -10.70 -4.95 2.44
C ALA A 99 -11.31 -5.63 3.68
N ALA A 100 -12.64 -5.83 3.71
CA ALA A 100 -13.32 -6.50 4.81
C ALA A 100 -12.83 -7.94 5.08
N LYS A 101 -12.27 -8.59 4.05
CA LYS A 101 -11.70 -9.96 4.18
C LYS A 101 -10.25 -9.98 4.65
N ARG A 102 -9.54 -8.84 4.62
CA ARG A 102 -8.08 -8.80 4.78
C ARG A 102 -7.59 -7.85 5.84
N VAL A 103 -8.38 -6.82 6.16
CA VAL A 103 -7.96 -5.70 7.00
C VAL A 103 -8.57 -5.84 8.39
N ASP A 104 -7.74 -5.82 9.41
CA ASP A 104 -8.18 -5.82 10.81
C ASP A 104 -8.62 -4.41 11.23
N THR A 105 -7.85 -3.40 10.84
CA THR A 105 -8.14 -1.98 11.14
C THR A 105 -7.96 -1.13 9.89
N LEU A 106 -8.95 -0.30 9.57
CA LEU A 106 -8.91 0.69 8.50
C LEU A 106 -8.69 2.08 9.11
N ILE A 107 -7.57 2.71 8.79
CA ILE A 107 -7.25 4.09 9.19
C ILE A 107 -7.46 5.00 7.98
N LEU A 108 -8.30 6.02 8.14
CA LEU A 108 -8.73 6.90 7.07
C LEU A 108 -8.13 8.30 7.22
N ILE A 109 -7.63 8.84 6.10
CA ILE A 109 -7.05 10.19 5.98
C ILE A 109 -7.68 10.97 4.83
N GLY A 110 -7.60 12.29 4.90
CA GLY A 110 -7.95 13.21 3.81
C GLY A 110 -9.43 13.30 3.48
N ASP A 111 -9.74 13.91 2.32
CA ASP A 111 -11.08 14.27 1.87
C ASP A 111 -12.03 13.06 1.73
N ALA A 112 -11.50 11.92 1.28
CA ALA A 112 -12.30 10.73 1.04
C ALA A 112 -12.75 10.00 2.32
N ALA A 113 -12.25 10.37 3.50
CA ALA A 113 -12.41 9.62 4.74
C ALA A 113 -13.86 9.31 5.08
N GLU A 114 -14.78 10.27 4.94
CA GLU A 114 -16.20 10.08 5.28
C GLU A 114 -16.88 9.06 4.36
N ARG A 115 -16.65 9.18 3.06
CA ARG A 115 -17.23 8.27 2.07
C ARG A 115 -16.64 6.86 2.18
N PHE A 116 -15.34 6.76 2.44
CA PHE A 116 -14.66 5.48 2.69
C PHE A 116 -15.20 4.80 3.96
N GLU A 117 -15.42 5.56 5.03
CA GLU A 117 -16.00 5.02 6.26
C GLU A 117 -17.42 4.48 6.04
N ALA A 118 -18.26 5.23 5.32
CA ALA A 118 -19.63 4.77 5.01
C ALA A 118 -19.62 3.47 4.19
N ALA A 119 -18.76 3.38 3.16
CA ALA A 119 -18.60 2.19 2.34
C ALA A 119 -18.01 1.01 3.15
N ALA A 120 -17.03 1.27 4.01
CA ALA A 120 -16.40 0.26 4.86
C ALA A 120 -17.40 -0.33 5.88
N LYS A 121 -18.23 0.50 6.51
CA LYS A 121 -19.31 0.05 7.40
C LYS A 121 -20.31 -0.84 6.67
N LYS A 122 -20.71 -0.44 5.45
CA LYS A 122 -21.61 -1.24 4.59
C LYS A 122 -20.98 -2.60 4.24
N ALA A 123 -19.66 -2.65 4.03
CA ALA A 123 -18.93 -3.88 3.76
C ALA A 123 -18.62 -4.74 5.00
N GLY A 124 -18.95 -4.26 6.21
CA GLY A 124 -18.79 -5.01 7.47
C GLY A 124 -17.44 -4.84 8.17
N ILE A 125 -16.62 -3.86 7.78
CA ILE A 125 -15.37 -3.54 8.51
C ILE A 125 -15.74 -2.94 9.87
N GLN A 126 -15.25 -3.55 10.95
CA GLN A 126 -15.63 -3.18 12.32
C GLN A 126 -14.74 -2.10 12.93
N ASP A 127 -13.42 -2.19 12.76
CA ASP A 127 -12.48 -1.22 13.33
C ASP A 127 -12.06 -0.19 12.27
N ILE A 128 -12.72 0.97 12.30
CA ILE A 128 -12.46 2.09 11.41
C ILE A 128 -12.08 3.30 12.25
N ARG A 129 -10.97 3.92 11.91
CA ARG A 129 -10.40 5.08 12.61
C ARG A 129 -10.17 6.23 11.63
N ARG A 130 -10.36 7.46 12.09
CA ARG A 130 -10.03 8.66 11.31
C ARG A 130 -8.91 9.43 12.00
N THR A 131 -7.97 9.97 11.22
CA THR A 131 -6.90 10.83 11.71
C THR A 131 -6.86 12.18 10.99
N GLY A 132 -7.94 12.54 10.29
CA GLY A 132 -8.06 13.79 9.54
C GLY A 132 -7.01 13.89 8.45
N TYR A 133 -6.34 15.01 8.36
CA TYR A 133 -5.30 15.29 7.36
C TYR A 133 -3.88 15.03 7.92
N SER A 134 -3.74 14.03 8.82
CA SER A 134 -2.47 13.75 9.48
C SER A 134 -1.94 12.35 9.15
N MET A 135 -0.90 12.28 8.32
CA MET A 135 -0.13 11.05 8.08
C MET A 135 0.60 10.60 9.35
N GLU A 136 1.15 11.55 10.11
CA GLU A 136 1.80 11.26 11.39
C GLU A 136 0.80 10.63 12.37
N GLY A 137 -0.38 11.24 12.50
CA GLY A 137 -1.46 10.69 13.34
C GLY A 137 -1.84 9.27 12.93
N ALA A 138 -1.92 8.98 11.63
CA ALA A 138 -2.24 7.65 11.13
C ALA A 138 -1.14 6.62 11.47
N ILE A 139 0.12 6.98 11.30
CA ILE A 139 1.25 6.09 11.61
C ILE A 139 1.38 5.87 13.13
N MET A 140 1.25 6.92 13.94
CA MET A 140 1.32 6.80 15.40
C MET A 140 0.16 5.98 15.96
N LEU A 141 -1.04 6.13 15.39
CA LEU A 141 -2.17 5.28 15.73
C LEU A 141 -1.91 3.81 15.35
N ALA A 142 -1.46 3.57 14.11
CA ALA A 142 -1.09 2.23 13.66
C ALA A 142 -0.03 1.60 14.58
N ARG A 143 1.03 2.35 14.94
CA ARG A 143 2.08 1.90 15.87
C ARG A 143 1.51 1.50 17.24
N LYS A 144 0.55 2.28 17.76
CA LYS A 144 -0.06 2.02 19.08
C LYS A 144 -0.89 0.74 19.10
N ILE A 145 -1.61 0.43 18.00
CA ILE A 145 -2.56 -0.69 17.96
C ILE A 145 -2.00 -1.95 17.32
N ALA A 146 -0.98 -1.83 16.47
CA ALA A 146 -0.39 -2.95 15.74
C ALA A 146 0.27 -3.96 16.68
N LYS A 147 0.07 -5.24 16.37
CA LYS A 147 0.67 -6.38 17.08
C LYS A 147 1.37 -7.29 16.08
N ALA A 148 2.56 -7.76 16.40
CA ALA A 148 3.25 -8.74 15.58
C ALA A 148 2.37 -10.00 15.40
N PRO A 149 2.30 -10.58 14.20
CA PRO A 149 3.06 -10.26 12.98
C PRO A 149 2.32 -9.35 11.99
N GLN A 150 1.43 -8.45 12.43
CA GLN A 150 0.67 -7.57 11.53
C GLN A 150 1.58 -6.73 10.63
N ALA A 151 1.04 -6.35 9.47
CA ALA A 151 1.61 -5.35 8.59
C ALA A 151 0.82 -4.04 8.66
N VAL A 152 1.50 -2.91 8.49
CA VAL A 152 0.90 -1.59 8.27
C VAL A 152 1.15 -1.21 6.83
N LEU A 153 0.08 -1.03 6.05
CA LEU A 153 0.14 -0.72 4.63
C LEU A 153 -0.45 0.67 4.37
N LEU A 154 0.35 1.57 3.81
CA LEU A 154 -0.15 2.75 3.13
C LEU A 154 -0.52 2.36 1.71
N SER A 155 -1.81 2.19 1.38
CA SER A 155 -2.31 2.00 0.01
C SER A 155 -3.61 2.78 -0.15
N PRO A 156 -3.49 4.05 -0.55
CA PRO A 156 -4.52 5.06 -0.34
C PRO A 156 -5.80 4.88 -1.14
N ALA A 157 -5.78 4.21 -2.29
CA ALA A 157 -6.86 4.14 -3.28
C ALA A 157 -7.33 5.53 -3.79
N CYS A 158 -6.59 6.58 -3.45
CA CYS A 158 -6.86 7.99 -3.75
C CYS A 158 -5.62 8.71 -4.24
N SER A 159 -5.81 9.77 -5.03
CA SER A 159 -4.74 10.74 -5.29
C SER A 159 -4.34 11.43 -3.99
N SER A 160 -3.26 12.21 -4.03
CA SER A 160 -2.67 12.84 -2.83
C SER A 160 -2.91 14.35 -2.76
N PHE A 161 -3.59 14.93 -3.75
CA PHE A 161 -3.65 16.38 -3.99
C PHE A 161 -4.42 17.19 -2.93
N ASP A 162 -5.10 16.54 -2.00
CA ASP A 162 -5.73 17.16 -0.84
C ASP A 162 -4.73 17.48 0.28
N MET A 163 -3.58 16.76 0.33
CA MET A 163 -2.60 16.89 1.41
C MET A 163 -1.17 17.08 0.90
N TYR A 164 -0.87 16.72 -0.34
CA TYR A 164 0.48 16.66 -0.92
C TYR A 164 0.47 17.06 -2.39
N ASP A 165 1.60 17.54 -2.90
CA ASP A 165 1.76 17.91 -4.30
C ASP A 165 1.66 16.71 -5.25
N ASN A 166 2.11 15.53 -4.80
CA ASN A 166 2.10 14.29 -5.58
C ASN A 166 2.19 13.05 -4.67
N PHE A 167 2.02 11.86 -5.24
CA PHE A 167 2.08 10.61 -4.47
C PHE A 167 3.50 10.30 -3.98
N GLU A 168 4.53 10.77 -4.65
CA GLU A 168 5.92 10.62 -4.25
C GLU A 168 6.19 11.37 -2.93
N GLN A 169 5.71 12.61 -2.82
CA GLN A 169 5.81 13.38 -1.58
C GLN A 169 5.08 12.67 -0.44
N ARG A 170 3.85 12.21 -0.66
CA ARG A 170 3.09 11.43 0.32
C ARG A 170 3.87 10.20 0.78
N GLY A 171 4.46 9.46 -0.16
CA GLY A 171 5.25 8.28 0.14
C GLY A 171 6.54 8.60 0.90
N ARG A 172 7.23 9.69 0.56
CA ARG A 172 8.44 10.15 1.28
C ARG A 172 8.10 10.58 2.72
N VAL A 173 6.99 11.29 2.93
CA VAL A 173 6.51 11.67 4.27
C VAL A 173 6.22 10.43 5.11
N PHE A 174 5.50 9.45 4.55
CA PHE A 174 5.24 8.18 5.23
C PHE A 174 6.54 7.48 5.64
N LYS A 175 7.49 7.33 4.71
CA LYS A 175 8.80 6.69 4.96
C LYS A 175 9.61 7.45 6.01
N GLY A 176 9.62 8.78 5.95
CA GLY A 176 10.32 9.63 6.91
C GLY A 176 9.84 9.40 8.35
N ILE A 177 8.51 9.40 8.54
CA ILE A 177 7.90 9.17 9.85
C ILE A 177 8.18 7.74 10.34
N VAL A 178 7.99 6.73 9.49
CA VAL A 178 8.24 5.31 9.85
C VAL A 178 9.70 5.08 10.23
N ASN A 179 10.64 5.78 9.59
CA ASN A 179 12.06 5.64 9.93
C ASN A 179 12.47 6.38 11.21
N ALA A 180 11.67 7.36 11.64
CA ALA A 180 11.92 8.13 12.86
C ALA A 180 11.35 7.51 14.15
N ILE A 181 10.48 6.48 14.05
CA ILE A 181 9.78 5.86 15.20
C ILE A 181 10.37 4.53 15.69
#